data_da9f3988eba8c3d2cb364d193ab2bb7b
#
_entry.id   da9f3988eba8c3d2cb364d193ab2bb7b
#
_cell.length_a   1.000
_cell.length_b   1.000
_cell.length_c   1.000
_cell.angle_alpha   90.00
_cell.angle_beta   90.00
_cell.angle_gamma   90.00
#
_symmetry.space_group_name_H-M   'P 1'
#
loop_
_entity.id
_entity.type
_entity.pdbx_description
1 polymer ?
#
loop_
_entity_poly.entity_id
_entity_poly.type
_entity_poly.pdbx_seq_one_letter_code
_entity_poly.pdbx_strand_id
1 'polypeptide(L)'
;MTERERYIEALLFGRPDRIPFTPGGPRKSTLEAWRQQGLPEGAYWMEHLRRQIGLPPEPAIERIRPAADFRMIPHFEEKVIERRASTLVVQDWKGNICEISDKFDTRYLRDAIDFVTRSWLKCPVETRADWEAMKPRYDLDAPGRFEPDFVARGRRIGERQHVVGYSFPGPFWQLREWCGFEGLCMLFLDDPAFVREMIGFWQGFVQRMLERIFRVFTPDVIHFAEDMAYKEKAMISPAMAREFLLPCWRAWCAQIKAAGVPVIDMDSDGYIGELIPLWIEAGMNVCDPIEVAAGCDLNAFRRQFGRRMGYTGGIDKRALARGGQEMRAELRRIEPVVQGGGYIPGCDHGVPPDISWPNFVEYSRLLARMTGWL
;
A
#
# COMPACT_ATOMS: atom_id res chain seq x y z
N MET A 1 14.51 20.89 6.95
CA MET A 1 13.26 20.16 7.24
C MET A 1 13.56 18.77 7.75
N THR A 2 12.74 18.24 8.68
CA THR A 2 12.73 16.83 9.06
C THR A 2 12.19 15.94 7.93
N GLU A 3 12.37 14.62 8.04
CA GLU A 3 11.77 13.65 7.11
C GLU A 3 10.24 13.81 7.07
N ARG A 4 9.62 13.93 8.25
CA ARG A 4 8.18 14.12 8.44
C ARG A 4 7.65 15.37 7.74
N GLU A 5 8.24 16.52 8.02
CA GLU A 5 7.84 17.80 7.39
C GLU A 5 7.96 17.73 5.87
N ARG A 6 9.07 17.19 5.38
CA ARG A 6 9.33 17.06 3.95
C ARG A 6 8.31 16.16 3.25
N TYR A 7 7.91 15.06 3.88
CA TYR A 7 6.88 14.15 3.38
C TYR A 7 5.53 14.86 3.25
N ILE A 8 5.09 15.51 4.30
CA ILE A 8 3.81 16.23 4.34
C ILE A 8 3.79 17.37 3.33
N GLU A 9 4.83 18.22 3.33
CA GLU A 9 4.94 19.34 2.40
C GLU A 9 4.97 18.87 0.92
N ALA A 10 5.70 17.80 0.62
CA ALA A 10 5.78 17.27 -0.74
C ALA A 10 4.42 16.80 -1.25
N LEU A 11 3.64 16.09 -0.44
CA LEU A 11 2.34 15.53 -0.84
C LEU A 11 1.21 16.56 -0.83
N LEU A 12 1.25 17.53 0.08
CA LEU A 12 0.19 18.53 0.24
C LEU A 12 0.47 19.84 -0.50
N PHE A 13 1.30 19.81 -1.55
CA PHE A 13 1.63 20.97 -2.39
C PHE A 13 2.28 22.13 -1.64
N GLY A 14 3.02 21.84 -0.60
CA GLY A 14 3.84 22.80 0.13
C GLY A 14 5.17 23.07 -0.58
N ARG A 15 6.16 23.52 0.19
CA ARG A 15 7.50 23.87 -0.32
C ARG A 15 8.59 23.13 0.47
N PRO A 16 8.77 21.82 0.22
CA PRO A 16 9.85 21.09 0.87
C PRO A 16 11.22 21.63 0.39
N ASP A 17 12.22 21.58 1.27
CA ASP A 17 13.61 21.90 0.90
C ASP A 17 14.14 20.96 -0.20
N ARG A 18 13.62 19.74 -0.24
CA ARG A 18 13.81 18.72 -1.27
C ARG A 18 12.70 17.69 -1.16
N ILE A 19 12.38 16.99 -2.24
CA ILE A 19 11.34 15.95 -2.22
C ILE A 19 11.92 14.68 -1.57
N PRO A 20 11.15 13.91 -0.80
CA PRO A 20 11.61 12.62 -0.25
C PRO A 20 12.21 11.71 -1.33
N PHE A 21 13.36 11.11 -1.02
CA PHE A 21 14.03 10.18 -1.92
C PHE A 21 13.52 8.76 -1.71
N THR A 22 12.59 8.34 -2.57
CA THR A 22 11.89 7.03 -2.49
C THR A 22 11.97 6.29 -3.83
N PRO A 23 13.14 5.71 -4.18
CA PRO A 23 13.32 5.10 -5.50
C PRO A 23 12.48 3.84 -5.74
N GLY A 24 11.89 3.27 -4.71
CA GLY A 24 11.15 2.02 -4.70
C GLY A 24 11.87 0.93 -3.92
N GLY A 25 11.12 -0.01 -3.36
CA GLY A 25 11.63 -1.15 -2.59
C GLY A 25 11.83 -2.40 -3.45
N PRO A 26 12.98 -3.08 -3.39
CA PRO A 26 13.21 -4.34 -4.10
C PRO A 26 12.46 -5.50 -3.45
N ARG A 27 11.96 -6.44 -4.26
CA ARG A 27 11.47 -7.74 -3.82
C ARG A 27 12.63 -8.64 -3.41
N LYS A 28 12.37 -9.77 -2.75
CA LYS A 28 13.41 -10.74 -2.40
C LYS A 28 14.15 -11.25 -3.64
N SER A 29 13.42 -11.67 -4.67
CA SER A 29 13.99 -12.09 -5.95
C SER A 29 14.86 -11.01 -6.62
N THR A 30 14.49 -9.75 -6.46
CA THR A 30 15.28 -8.60 -6.95
C THR A 30 16.60 -8.47 -6.21
N LEU A 31 16.57 -8.58 -4.88
CA LEU A 31 17.79 -8.54 -4.07
C LEU A 31 18.75 -9.69 -4.43
N GLU A 32 18.21 -10.89 -4.66
CA GLU A 32 18.99 -12.05 -5.08
C GLU A 32 19.67 -11.80 -6.45
N ALA A 33 18.93 -11.24 -7.42
CA ALA A 33 19.48 -10.85 -8.73
C ALA A 33 20.53 -9.73 -8.60
N TRP A 34 20.30 -8.73 -7.76
CA TRP A 34 21.23 -7.61 -7.58
C TRP A 34 22.55 -8.03 -6.93
N ARG A 35 22.54 -9.02 -6.02
CA ARG A 35 23.78 -9.59 -5.44
C ARG A 35 24.71 -10.16 -6.51
N GLN A 36 24.13 -10.80 -7.53
CA GLN A 36 24.90 -11.31 -8.67
C GLN A 36 25.41 -10.20 -9.60
N GLN A 37 24.92 -8.97 -9.44
CA GLN A 37 25.21 -7.81 -10.29
C GLN A 37 26.03 -6.71 -9.58
N GLY A 38 26.57 -6.99 -8.39
CA GLY A 38 27.46 -6.09 -7.68
C GLY A 38 26.95 -5.47 -6.39
N LEU A 39 25.72 -5.80 -5.94
CA LEU A 39 25.30 -5.50 -4.58
C LEU A 39 26.00 -6.50 -3.63
N PRO A 40 26.83 -6.04 -2.67
CA PRO A 40 27.57 -6.94 -1.80
C PRO A 40 26.66 -7.81 -0.93
N GLU A 41 27.08 -9.05 -0.68
CA GLU A 41 26.37 -9.95 0.22
C GLU A 41 26.27 -9.37 1.63
N GLY A 42 25.10 -9.47 2.27
CA GLY A 42 24.85 -8.91 3.60
C GLY A 42 24.69 -7.38 3.67
N ALA A 43 24.96 -6.64 2.58
CA ALA A 43 24.77 -5.20 2.59
C ALA A 43 23.28 -4.82 2.60
N TYR A 44 22.93 -3.82 3.40
CA TYR A 44 21.63 -3.17 3.27
C TYR A 44 21.61 -2.34 1.98
N TRP A 45 20.75 -2.72 1.06
CA TRP A 45 20.74 -2.20 -0.33
C TRP A 45 20.63 -0.67 -0.41
N MET A 46 19.78 -0.06 0.42
CA MET A 46 19.57 1.40 0.39
C MET A 46 20.81 2.17 0.84
N GLU A 47 21.47 1.71 1.89
CA GLU A 47 22.72 2.33 2.36
C GLU A 47 23.83 2.20 1.31
N HIS A 48 23.94 1.02 0.68
CA HIS A 48 24.91 0.81 -0.38
C HIS A 48 24.62 1.68 -1.60
N LEU A 49 23.34 1.76 -2.03
CA LEU A 49 22.88 2.64 -3.08
C LEU A 49 23.24 4.10 -2.81
N ARG A 50 22.87 4.62 -1.64
CA ARG A 50 23.15 6.02 -1.25
C ARG A 50 24.64 6.34 -1.35
N ARG A 51 25.50 5.47 -0.84
CA ARG A 51 26.96 5.61 -0.92
C ARG A 51 27.43 5.63 -2.40
N GLN A 52 26.91 4.72 -3.22
CA GLN A 52 27.30 4.58 -4.63
C GLN A 52 26.90 5.79 -5.49
N ILE A 53 25.77 6.44 -5.17
CA ILE A 53 25.32 7.64 -5.90
C ILE A 53 25.81 8.95 -5.26
N GLY A 54 26.54 8.91 -4.14
CA GLY A 54 27.10 10.09 -3.49
C GLY A 54 26.15 10.82 -2.54
N LEU A 55 25.07 10.15 -2.07
CA LEU A 55 24.19 10.69 -1.05
C LEU A 55 24.77 10.46 0.36
N PRO A 56 24.51 11.37 1.31
CA PRO A 56 24.84 11.13 2.70
C PRO A 56 24.08 9.91 3.24
N PRO A 57 24.60 9.23 4.28
CA PRO A 57 23.85 8.18 4.97
C PRO A 57 22.52 8.71 5.50
N GLU A 58 21.54 7.81 5.70
CA GLU A 58 20.31 8.21 6.36
C GLU A 58 20.61 8.71 7.78
N PRO A 59 19.91 9.77 8.23
CA PRO A 59 20.06 10.23 9.60
C PRO A 59 19.75 9.11 10.60
N ALA A 60 20.62 8.95 11.59
CA ALA A 60 20.37 8.05 12.71
C ALA A 60 19.35 8.70 13.66
N ILE A 61 18.06 8.49 13.39
CA ILE A 61 16.96 8.98 14.22
C ILE A 61 16.26 7.81 14.91
N GLU A 62 15.81 8.01 16.15
CA GLU A 62 14.97 7.03 16.81
C GLU A 62 13.61 6.95 16.09
N ARG A 63 13.26 5.78 15.54
CA ARG A 63 11.97 5.55 14.85
C ARG A 63 10.99 4.86 15.77
N ILE A 64 10.19 5.64 16.49
CA ILE A 64 9.11 5.11 17.33
C ILE A 64 7.89 4.90 16.44
N ARG A 65 7.42 3.67 16.36
CA ARG A 65 6.18 3.31 15.66
C ARG A 65 5.36 2.39 16.58
N PRO A 66 4.38 2.93 17.35
CA PRO A 66 3.52 2.11 18.17
C PRO A 66 2.71 1.14 17.31
N ALA A 67 2.73 -0.15 17.65
CA ALA A 67 2.09 -1.17 16.82
C ALA A 67 0.62 -1.35 17.20
N ALA A 68 -0.25 -1.31 16.18
CA ALA A 68 -1.66 -1.69 16.26
C ALA A 68 -1.97 -2.64 15.08
N ASP A 69 -2.58 -3.76 15.36
CA ASP A 69 -2.87 -4.81 14.38
C ASP A 69 -4.34 -4.78 13.96
N PHE A 70 -4.62 -4.46 12.69
CA PHE A 70 -5.97 -4.46 12.12
C PHE A 70 -6.40 -5.83 11.57
N ARG A 71 -5.49 -6.80 11.57
CA ARG A 71 -5.76 -8.15 11.05
C ARG A 71 -6.66 -8.94 12.02
N MET A 72 -7.20 -10.07 11.56
CA MET A 72 -7.93 -10.99 12.42
C MET A 72 -7.04 -11.57 13.52
N ILE A 73 -7.58 -11.75 14.71
CA ILE A 73 -6.92 -12.41 15.85
C ILE A 73 -7.95 -13.33 16.53
N PRO A 74 -7.68 -14.65 16.67
CA PRO A 74 -6.49 -15.36 16.17
C PRO A 74 -6.51 -15.54 14.66
N HIS A 75 -5.33 -15.70 14.07
CA HIS A 75 -5.18 -16.16 12.69
C HIS A 75 -5.73 -17.59 12.54
N PHE A 76 -6.02 -18.01 11.30
CA PHE A 76 -6.20 -19.42 10.99
C PHE A 76 -4.87 -20.16 11.04
N GLU A 77 -4.94 -21.47 11.30
CA GLU A 77 -3.77 -22.34 11.26
C GLU A 77 -3.24 -22.42 9.82
N GLU A 78 -1.97 -22.14 9.63
CA GLU A 78 -1.32 -22.31 8.33
C GLU A 78 -0.88 -23.76 8.15
N LYS A 79 -1.29 -24.39 7.03
CA LYS A 79 -0.95 -25.78 6.76
C LYS A 79 -0.94 -26.11 5.28
N VAL A 80 -0.12 -27.10 4.92
CA VAL A 80 -0.19 -27.76 3.63
C VAL A 80 -1.26 -28.84 3.71
N ILE A 81 -2.30 -28.73 2.88
CA ILE A 81 -3.43 -29.67 2.80
C ILE A 81 -3.07 -30.81 1.85
N GLU A 82 -2.50 -30.50 0.70
CA GLU A 82 -2.18 -31.46 -0.36
C GLU A 82 -0.88 -31.05 -1.07
N ARG A 83 -0.07 -32.04 -1.46
CA ARG A 83 1.10 -31.86 -2.31
C ARG A 83 0.81 -32.46 -3.67
N ARG A 84 0.99 -31.66 -4.73
CA ARG A 84 0.85 -32.07 -6.13
C ARG A 84 2.20 -32.06 -6.82
N ALA A 85 2.27 -32.44 -8.10
CA ALA A 85 3.52 -32.58 -8.82
C ALA A 85 4.44 -31.35 -8.82
N SER A 86 3.85 -30.13 -8.89
CA SER A 86 4.59 -28.85 -8.93
C SER A 86 3.90 -27.74 -8.13
N THR A 87 2.84 -28.10 -7.38
CA THR A 87 2.05 -27.15 -6.61
C THR A 87 1.72 -27.70 -5.23
N LEU A 88 1.37 -26.79 -4.34
CA LEU A 88 0.85 -27.05 -3.01
C LEU A 88 -0.55 -26.47 -2.88
N VAL A 89 -1.48 -27.24 -2.32
CA VAL A 89 -2.73 -26.71 -1.79
C VAL A 89 -2.48 -26.40 -0.31
N VAL A 90 -2.65 -25.12 0.06
CA VAL A 90 -2.36 -24.63 1.39
C VAL A 90 -3.56 -23.89 1.99
N GLN A 91 -3.71 -23.95 3.32
CA GLN A 91 -4.50 -23.00 4.06
C GLN A 91 -3.58 -21.87 4.52
N ASP A 92 -3.91 -20.64 4.15
CA ASP A 92 -3.17 -19.46 4.61
C ASP A 92 -3.68 -18.96 5.98
N TRP A 93 -2.98 -17.98 6.56
CA TRP A 93 -3.32 -17.39 7.85
C TRP A 93 -4.69 -16.69 7.88
N LYS A 94 -5.25 -16.33 6.71
CA LYS A 94 -6.57 -15.71 6.54
C LYS A 94 -7.70 -16.75 6.48
N GLY A 95 -7.35 -18.04 6.34
CA GLY A 95 -8.28 -19.15 6.19
C GLY A 95 -8.62 -19.48 4.73
N ASN A 96 -7.99 -18.81 3.77
CA ASN A 96 -8.16 -19.16 2.37
C ASN A 96 -7.46 -20.48 2.05
N ILE A 97 -8.11 -21.34 1.29
CA ILE A 97 -7.50 -22.52 0.68
C ILE A 97 -7.06 -22.13 -0.73
N CYS A 98 -5.75 -22.12 -0.95
CA CYS A 98 -5.13 -21.68 -2.19
C CYS A 98 -4.21 -22.75 -2.78
N GLU A 99 -4.10 -22.78 -4.09
CA GLU A 99 -3.05 -23.50 -4.80
C GLU A 99 -1.93 -22.53 -5.18
N ILE A 100 -0.69 -22.87 -4.80
CA ILE A 100 0.53 -22.09 -5.06
C ILE A 100 1.61 -23.00 -5.65
N SER A 101 2.64 -22.43 -6.29
CA SER A 101 3.82 -23.21 -6.70
C SER A 101 4.53 -23.79 -5.49
N ASP A 102 5.05 -25.03 -5.61
CA ASP A 102 5.85 -25.73 -4.59
C ASP A 102 7.20 -25.06 -4.28
N LYS A 103 7.59 -24.04 -5.06
CA LYS A 103 8.74 -23.16 -4.79
C LYS A 103 8.53 -22.23 -3.59
N PHE A 104 7.28 -22.06 -3.15
CA PHE A 104 6.88 -21.18 -2.06
C PHE A 104 6.29 -21.99 -0.89
N ASP A 105 6.23 -21.37 0.27
CA ASP A 105 5.51 -21.86 1.44
C ASP A 105 4.52 -20.80 1.96
N THR A 106 3.75 -21.11 3.01
CA THR A 106 2.75 -20.22 3.57
C THR A 106 3.33 -18.91 4.11
N ARG A 107 4.62 -18.88 4.50
CA ARG A 107 5.30 -17.66 4.95
C ARG A 107 5.35 -16.59 3.86
N TYR A 108 5.50 -16.99 2.60
CA TYR A 108 5.46 -16.05 1.48
C TYR A 108 4.10 -15.35 1.36
N LEU A 109 3.01 -16.05 1.71
CA LEU A 109 1.67 -15.47 1.72
C LEU A 109 1.43 -14.56 2.94
N ARG A 110 1.99 -14.96 4.10
CA ARG A 110 1.83 -14.19 5.36
C ARG A 110 2.66 -12.92 5.37
N ASP A 111 3.91 -13.00 4.97
CA ASP A 111 4.90 -11.96 5.15
C ASP A 111 5.15 -11.15 3.85
N ALA A 112 4.40 -11.45 2.77
CA ALA A 112 4.53 -10.82 1.44
C ALA A 112 6.00 -10.73 0.97
N ILE A 113 6.77 -11.82 1.17
CA ILE A 113 8.22 -11.87 0.92
C ILE A 113 8.54 -11.63 -0.56
N ASP A 114 7.69 -12.16 -1.45
CA ASP A 114 7.79 -11.98 -2.90
C ASP A 114 6.41 -12.14 -3.53
N PHE A 115 6.30 -11.90 -4.84
CA PHE A 115 5.06 -12.08 -5.57
C PHE A 115 4.75 -13.59 -5.73
N VAL A 116 3.63 -14.03 -5.17
CA VAL A 116 3.16 -15.43 -5.27
C VAL A 116 1.84 -15.46 -6.01
N THR A 117 1.87 -15.99 -7.22
CA THR A 117 0.63 -16.31 -7.94
C THR A 117 -0.10 -17.44 -7.22
N ARG A 118 -1.40 -17.24 -6.97
CA ARG A 118 -2.25 -18.22 -6.28
C ARG A 118 -3.60 -18.36 -6.97
N SER A 119 -4.14 -19.56 -6.92
CA SER A 119 -5.52 -19.84 -7.29
C SER A 119 -6.33 -20.09 -6.02
N TRP A 120 -7.40 -19.33 -5.80
CA TRP A 120 -8.28 -19.50 -4.65
C TRP A 120 -9.23 -20.68 -4.92
N LEU A 121 -9.22 -21.68 -4.04
CA LEU A 121 -10.08 -22.86 -4.11
C LEU A 121 -11.26 -22.74 -3.15
N LYS A 122 -11.07 -22.07 -2.00
CA LYS A 122 -12.10 -21.80 -1.02
C LYS A 122 -11.75 -20.56 -0.22
N CYS A 123 -12.75 -19.76 0.10
CA CYS A 123 -12.61 -18.59 0.96
C CYS A 123 -13.25 -18.84 2.34
N PRO A 124 -12.84 -18.12 3.38
CA PRO A 124 -13.30 -18.39 4.74
C PRO A 124 -14.77 -18.03 4.99
N VAL A 125 -15.37 -17.19 4.13
CA VAL A 125 -16.79 -16.78 4.25
C VAL A 125 -17.50 -17.08 2.93
N GLU A 126 -18.24 -18.20 2.92
CA GLU A 126 -19.11 -18.59 1.81
C GLU A 126 -20.60 -18.52 2.20
N THR A 127 -20.88 -18.54 3.49
CA THR A 127 -22.24 -18.49 4.04
C THR A 127 -22.35 -17.46 5.18
N ARG A 128 -23.60 -17.12 5.55
CA ARG A 128 -23.84 -16.28 6.75
C ARG A 128 -23.34 -16.94 8.04
N ALA A 129 -23.38 -18.27 8.13
CA ALA A 129 -22.84 -18.98 9.30
C ALA A 129 -21.31 -18.82 9.42
N ASP A 130 -20.59 -18.88 8.28
CA ASP A 130 -19.15 -18.62 8.25
C ASP A 130 -18.85 -17.17 8.66
N TRP A 131 -19.69 -16.24 8.24
CA TRP A 131 -19.57 -14.84 8.61
C TRP A 131 -19.74 -14.63 10.13
N GLU A 132 -20.75 -15.27 10.74
CA GLU A 132 -20.92 -15.21 12.18
C GLU A 132 -19.71 -15.79 12.94
N ALA A 133 -19.09 -16.84 12.41
CA ALA A 133 -17.87 -17.43 12.97
C ALA A 133 -16.62 -16.56 12.74
N MET A 134 -16.62 -15.69 11.71
CA MET A 134 -15.52 -14.78 11.40
C MET A 134 -15.47 -13.56 12.33
N LYS A 135 -16.63 -12.99 12.67
CA LYS A 135 -16.75 -11.74 13.45
C LYS A 135 -15.95 -11.74 14.77
N PRO A 136 -15.94 -12.81 15.58
CA PRO A 136 -15.18 -12.82 16.84
C PRO A 136 -13.67 -12.62 16.68
N ARG A 137 -13.10 -12.88 15.49
CA ARG A 137 -11.66 -12.66 15.22
C ARG A 137 -11.28 -11.17 15.13
N TYR A 138 -12.26 -10.29 15.13
CA TYR A 138 -12.08 -8.83 15.11
C TYR A 138 -12.44 -8.19 16.46
N ASP A 139 -12.21 -8.93 17.56
CA ASP A 139 -12.30 -8.38 18.90
C ASP A 139 -11.24 -7.29 19.11
N LEU A 140 -11.67 -6.13 19.61
CA LEU A 140 -10.81 -4.99 19.90
C LEU A 140 -9.90 -5.21 21.10
N ASP A 141 -10.28 -6.10 21.99
CA ASP A 141 -9.58 -6.40 23.23
C ASP A 141 -8.74 -7.69 23.12
N ALA A 142 -8.66 -8.28 21.91
CA ALA A 142 -7.85 -9.45 21.65
C ALA A 142 -6.38 -9.19 22.02
N PRO A 143 -5.72 -10.12 22.72
CA PRO A 143 -4.28 -10.02 23.02
C PRO A 143 -3.46 -9.81 21.74
N GLY A 144 -2.56 -8.82 21.75
CA GLY A 144 -1.74 -8.46 20.60
C GLY A 144 -2.37 -7.46 19.62
N ARG A 145 -3.64 -7.03 19.85
CA ARG A 145 -4.29 -5.97 19.04
C ARG A 145 -3.51 -4.66 19.11
N PHE A 146 -3.02 -4.32 20.29
CA PHE A 146 -2.06 -3.24 20.52
C PHE A 146 -0.85 -3.80 21.24
N GLU A 147 0.35 -3.28 20.96
CA GLU A 147 1.53 -3.65 21.73
C GLU A 147 1.38 -3.24 23.20
N PRO A 148 2.01 -3.95 24.15
CA PRO A 148 1.80 -3.69 25.59
C PRO A 148 2.14 -2.26 26.03
N ASP A 149 3.15 -1.64 25.41
CA ASP A 149 3.60 -0.28 25.71
C ASP A 149 3.11 0.78 24.71
N PHE A 150 2.04 0.47 23.93
CA PHE A 150 1.45 1.34 22.91
C PHE A 150 1.22 2.77 23.39
N VAL A 151 0.61 2.95 24.57
CA VAL A 151 0.31 4.27 25.12
C VAL A 151 1.58 5.02 25.52
N ALA A 152 2.52 4.33 26.15
CA ALA A 152 3.78 4.93 26.57
C ALA A 152 4.63 5.37 25.36
N ARG A 153 4.73 4.52 24.34
CA ARG A 153 5.44 4.83 23.10
C ARG A 153 4.73 5.92 22.29
N GLY A 154 3.40 5.88 22.23
CA GLY A 154 2.62 6.88 21.52
C GLY A 154 2.75 8.28 22.11
N ARG A 155 2.84 8.40 23.45
CA ARG A 155 3.09 9.70 24.12
C ARG A 155 4.48 10.28 23.83
N ARG A 156 5.46 9.45 23.51
CA ARG A 156 6.82 9.87 23.14
C ARG A 156 6.95 10.38 21.71
N ILE A 157 5.90 10.22 20.89
CA ILE A 157 5.90 10.54 19.45
C ILE A 157 5.81 12.05 19.16
N GLY A 158 5.47 12.91 20.14
CA GLY A 158 5.10 14.33 19.92
C GLY A 158 6.05 15.14 19.02
N GLU A 159 7.36 15.01 19.20
CA GLU A 159 8.39 15.73 18.42
C GLU A 159 9.13 14.83 17.42
N ARG A 160 8.47 13.83 16.87
CA ARG A 160 9.08 12.91 15.92
C ARG A 160 9.58 13.61 14.65
N GLN A 161 10.71 13.13 14.13
CA GLN A 161 11.29 13.61 12.88
C GLN A 161 10.95 12.71 11.68
N HIS A 162 10.43 11.51 11.92
CA HIS A 162 10.04 10.52 10.91
C HIS A 162 8.51 10.45 10.74
N VAL A 163 8.07 9.90 9.61
CA VAL A 163 6.65 9.67 9.33
C VAL A 163 6.13 8.47 10.11
N VAL A 164 4.97 8.62 10.73
CA VAL A 164 4.24 7.54 11.39
C VAL A 164 2.86 7.40 10.76
N GLY A 165 2.55 6.21 10.29
CA GLY A 165 1.27 5.91 9.69
C GLY A 165 0.77 4.51 10.01
N TYR A 166 -0.50 4.31 9.72
CA TYR A 166 -1.15 2.99 9.75
C TYR A 166 -1.74 2.66 8.40
N SER A 167 -1.67 1.39 8.05
CA SER A 167 -2.31 0.83 6.86
C SER A 167 -3.28 -0.27 7.27
N PHE A 168 -4.43 -0.32 6.60
CA PHE A 168 -5.40 -1.39 6.75
C PHE A 168 -6.18 -1.58 5.44
N PRO A 169 -6.79 -2.77 5.24
CA PRO A 169 -7.62 -3.04 4.06
C PRO A 169 -8.79 -2.08 3.94
N GLY A 170 -9.02 -1.55 2.75
CA GLY A 170 -10.28 -0.90 2.42
C GLY A 170 -11.46 -1.89 2.45
N PRO A 171 -12.73 -1.42 2.38
CA PRO A 171 -13.88 -2.29 2.47
C PRO A 171 -13.95 -3.31 1.33
N PHE A 172 -13.58 -2.95 0.09
CA PHE A 172 -13.59 -3.89 -1.02
C PHE A 172 -12.53 -4.98 -0.85
N TRP A 173 -11.29 -4.58 -0.53
CA TRP A 173 -10.20 -5.54 -0.31
C TRP A 173 -10.54 -6.50 0.83
N GLN A 174 -11.03 -5.99 1.96
CA GLN A 174 -11.33 -6.84 3.11
C GLN A 174 -12.44 -7.85 2.81
N LEU A 175 -13.52 -7.43 2.12
CA LEU A 175 -14.57 -8.36 1.74
C LEU A 175 -14.08 -9.38 0.72
N ARG A 176 -13.22 -8.97 -0.22
CA ARG A 176 -12.58 -9.88 -1.18
C ARG A 176 -11.71 -10.94 -0.48
N GLU A 177 -11.02 -10.55 0.60
CA GLU A 177 -10.24 -11.50 1.41
C GLU A 177 -11.13 -12.49 2.18
N TRP A 178 -12.35 -12.09 2.54
CA TRP A 178 -13.30 -12.98 3.21
C TRP A 178 -14.03 -13.89 2.23
N CYS A 179 -14.56 -13.36 1.14
CA CYS A 179 -15.51 -14.05 0.26
C CYS A 179 -14.88 -14.53 -1.07
N GLY A 180 -13.64 -14.13 -1.36
CA GLY A 180 -13.06 -14.26 -2.70
C GLY A 180 -13.64 -13.23 -3.67
N PHE A 181 -12.96 -13.04 -4.80
CA PHE A 181 -13.38 -12.04 -5.78
C PHE A 181 -14.70 -12.41 -6.45
N GLU A 182 -14.82 -13.65 -6.96
CA GLU A 182 -16.05 -14.12 -7.64
C GLU A 182 -17.23 -14.17 -6.67
N GLY A 183 -17.04 -14.71 -5.46
CA GLY A 183 -18.06 -14.76 -4.42
C GLY A 183 -18.56 -13.37 -4.05
N LEU A 184 -17.68 -12.40 -3.87
CA LEU A 184 -18.05 -11.02 -3.59
C LEU A 184 -18.82 -10.38 -4.75
N CYS A 185 -18.40 -10.60 -6.01
CA CYS A 185 -19.11 -10.08 -7.17
C CYS A 185 -20.54 -10.62 -7.27
N MET A 186 -20.74 -11.90 -6.97
CA MET A 186 -22.09 -12.49 -6.91
C MET A 186 -22.91 -11.90 -5.77
N LEU A 187 -22.33 -11.74 -4.58
CA LEU A 187 -23.02 -11.19 -3.42
C LEU A 187 -23.51 -9.75 -3.63
N PHE A 188 -22.78 -8.92 -4.38
CA PHE A 188 -23.24 -7.57 -4.72
C PHE A 188 -24.59 -7.58 -5.46
N LEU A 189 -24.88 -8.65 -6.22
CA LEU A 189 -26.11 -8.80 -7.01
C LEU A 189 -27.18 -9.61 -6.25
N ASP A 190 -26.79 -10.72 -5.63
CA ASP A 190 -27.71 -11.71 -5.06
C ASP A 190 -28.13 -11.37 -3.61
N ASP A 191 -27.22 -10.82 -2.81
CA ASP A 191 -27.48 -10.40 -1.42
C ASP A 191 -26.76 -9.09 -1.05
N PRO A 192 -27.15 -7.97 -1.65
CA PRO A 192 -26.55 -6.68 -1.36
C PRO A 192 -26.72 -6.23 0.10
N ALA A 193 -27.71 -6.76 0.80
CA ALA A 193 -27.90 -6.49 2.22
C ALA A 193 -26.78 -7.12 3.06
N PHE A 194 -26.36 -8.33 2.71
CA PHE A 194 -25.25 -8.99 3.37
C PHE A 194 -23.91 -8.28 3.10
N VAL A 195 -23.70 -7.80 1.88
CA VAL A 195 -22.52 -6.98 1.58
C VAL A 195 -22.49 -5.72 2.46
N ARG A 196 -23.62 -5.01 2.59
CA ARG A 196 -23.70 -3.83 3.47
C ARG A 196 -23.46 -4.16 4.95
N GLU A 197 -23.94 -5.32 5.41
CA GLU A 197 -23.68 -5.80 6.78
C GLU A 197 -22.17 -5.99 7.03
N MET A 198 -21.48 -6.68 6.10
CA MET A 198 -20.03 -6.90 6.19
C MET A 198 -19.24 -5.58 6.14
N ILE A 199 -19.60 -4.68 5.23
CA ILE A 199 -18.99 -3.34 5.13
C ILE A 199 -19.20 -2.57 6.44
N GLY A 200 -20.43 -2.55 6.98
CA GLY A 200 -20.74 -1.85 8.22
C GLY A 200 -19.98 -2.38 9.42
N PHE A 201 -19.80 -3.70 9.50
CA PHE A 201 -18.98 -4.33 10.53
C PHE A 201 -17.51 -3.90 10.41
N TRP A 202 -16.94 -3.98 9.21
CA TRP A 202 -15.54 -3.59 8.97
C TRP A 202 -15.34 -2.10 9.23
N GLN A 203 -16.25 -1.26 8.76
CA GLN A 203 -16.26 0.18 9.04
C GLN A 203 -16.19 0.44 10.53
N GLY A 204 -17.07 -0.18 11.31
CA GLY A 204 -17.15 0.02 12.75
C GLY A 204 -15.92 -0.51 13.49
N PHE A 205 -15.34 -1.64 13.07
CA PHE A 205 -14.09 -2.14 13.63
C PHE A 205 -12.94 -1.16 13.42
N VAL A 206 -12.72 -0.71 12.18
CA VAL A 206 -11.66 0.24 11.85
C VAL A 206 -11.85 1.56 12.59
N GLN A 207 -13.08 2.08 12.66
CA GLN A 207 -13.35 3.33 13.38
C GLN A 207 -12.98 3.24 14.86
N ARG A 208 -13.31 2.13 15.53
CA ARG A 208 -12.93 1.92 16.94
C ARG A 208 -11.43 1.71 17.14
N MET A 209 -10.74 1.07 16.18
CA MET A 209 -9.28 0.98 16.19
C MET A 209 -8.63 2.36 16.08
N LEU A 210 -9.06 3.16 15.10
CA LEU A 210 -8.59 4.53 14.91
C LEU A 210 -8.88 5.43 16.12
N GLU A 211 -10.05 5.31 16.72
CA GLU A 211 -10.40 6.05 17.94
C GLU A 211 -9.41 5.76 19.08
N ARG A 212 -9.04 4.49 19.29
CA ARG A 212 -8.04 4.13 20.30
C ARG A 212 -6.67 4.70 19.99
N ILE A 213 -6.26 4.73 18.72
CA ILE A 213 -4.99 5.32 18.29
C ILE A 213 -5.04 6.84 18.52
N PHE A 214 -6.07 7.52 18.05
CA PHE A 214 -6.20 8.98 18.12
C PHE A 214 -6.32 9.55 19.54
N ARG A 215 -6.78 8.74 20.51
CA ARG A 215 -6.72 9.11 21.94
C ARG A 215 -5.30 9.22 22.47
N VAL A 216 -4.32 8.64 21.80
CA VAL A 216 -2.92 8.61 22.27
C VAL A 216 -2.05 9.60 21.50
N PHE A 217 -2.18 9.62 20.16
CA PHE A 217 -1.46 10.55 19.28
C PHE A 217 -2.12 10.62 17.90
N THR A 218 -1.74 11.66 17.13
CA THR A 218 -2.17 11.81 15.74
C THR A 218 -1.09 11.29 14.79
N PRO A 219 -1.34 10.26 13.97
CA PRO A 219 -0.45 9.82 12.89
C PRO A 219 -0.26 10.88 11.81
N ASP A 220 0.72 10.68 10.92
CA ASP A 220 0.96 11.57 9.76
C ASP A 220 0.21 11.11 8.52
N VAL A 221 -0.04 9.82 8.42
CA VAL A 221 -0.74 9.22 7.29
C VAL A 221 -1.60 8.04 7.73
N ILE A 222 -2.77 7.94 7.13
CA ILE A 222 -3.59 6.73 7.11
C ILE A 222 -3.69 6.27 5.67
N HIS A 223 -3.35 5.02 5.45
CA HIS A 223 -3.26 4.38 4.15
C HIS A 223 -4.32 3.28 4.01
N PHE A 224 -5.18 3.38 3.01
CA PHE A 224 -6.20 2.39 2.70
C PHE A 224 -5.68 1.49 1.56
N ALA A 225 -5.45 0.21 1.85
CA ALA A 225 -5.09 -0.78 0.83
C ALA A 225 -6.38 -1.34 0.22
N GLU A 226 -6.68 -0.97 -1.04
CA GLU A 226 -7.98 -1.29 -1.64
C GLU A 226 -7.88 -2.21 -2.87
N ASP A 227 -6.83 -2.10 -3.69
CA ASP A 227 -6.56 -3.00 -4.83
C ASP A 227 -7.81 -3.38 -5.62
N MET A 228 -8.49 -2.39 -6.17
CA MET A 228 -9.82 -2.55 -6.77
C MET A 228 -9.86 -2.28 -8.28
N ALA A 229 -8.71 -2.36 -8.96
CA ALA A 229 -8.66 -2.20 -10.40
C ALA A 229 -7.79 -3.25 -11.10
N TYR A 230 -8.16 -3.56 -12.33
CA TYR A 230 -7.37 -4.30 -13.29
C TYR A 230 -6.59 -3.34 -14.20
N LYS A 231 -5.90 -3.92 -15.19
CA LYS A 231 -5.09 -3.17 -16.14
C LYS A 231 -5.86 -2.06 -16.87
N GLU A 232 -7.15 -2.23 -17.14
CA GLU A 232 -7.91 -1.31 -18.00
C GLU A 232 -9.10 -0.66 -17.29
N LYS A 233 -9.59 -1.26 -16.20
CA LYS A 233 -10.84 -0.86 -15.54
C LYS A 233 -10.83 -1.23 -14.06
N ALA A 234 -11.70 -0.56 -13.30
CA ALA A 234 -12.06 -1.00 -11.95
C ALA A 234 -12.69 -2.39 -11.94
N MET A 235 -12.49 -3.15 -10.88
CA MET A 235 -13.05 -4.50 -10.67
C MET A 235 -14.55 -4.49 -10.48
N ILE A 236 -15.09 -3.41 -9.91
CA ILE A 236 -16.51 -3.09 -9.83
C ILE A 236 -16.76 -1.73 -10.45
N SER A 237 -17.96 -1.49 -10.96
CA SER A 237 -18.26 -0.20 -11.60
C SER A 237 -18.11 0.96 -10.61
N PRO A 238 -17.76 2.18 -11.08
CA PRO A 238 -17.77 3.37 -10.23
C PRO A 238 -19.13 3.63 -9.56
N ALA A 239 -20.23 3.21 -10.19
CA ALA A 239 -21.57 3.31 -9.61
C ALA A 239 -21.73 2.37 -8.40
N MET A 240 -21.28 1.12 -8.49
CA MET A 240 -21.27 0.18 -7.36
C MET A 240 -20.32 0.66 -6.25
N ALA A 241 -19.13 1.14 -6.60
CA ALA A 241 -18.21 1.71 -5.62
C ALA A 241 -18.83 2.91 -4.90
N ARG A 242 -19.57 3.76 -5.61
CA ARG A 242 -20.32 4.89 -5.02
C ARG A 242 -21.41 4.42 -4.06
N GLU A 243 -22.14 3.40 -4.45
CA GLU A 243 -23.27 2.89 -3.66
C GLU A 243 -22.81 2.18 -2.39
N PHE A 244 -21.83 1.29 -2.50
CA PHE A 244 -21.45 0.39 -1.42
C PHE A 244 -20.24 0.89 -0.59
N LEU A 245 -19.20 1.44 -1.24
CA LEU A 245 -17.94 1.72 -0.58
C LEU A 245 -17.79 3.18 -0.16
N LEU A 246 -18.26 4.12 -0.97
CA LEU A 246 -18.12 5.56 -0.69
C LEU A 246 -18.66 5.99 0.67
N PRO A 247 -19.80 5.48 1.20
CA PRO A 247 -20.26 5.83 2.55
C PRO A 247 -19.25 5.45 3.65
N CYS A 248 -18.63 4.26 3.53
CA CYS A 248 -17.61 3.80 4.45
C CYS A 248 -16.35 4.68 4.37
N TRP A 249 -15.83 4.93 3.17
CA TRP A 249 -14.68 5.81 2.97
C TRP A 249 -14.90 7.22 3.53
N ARG A 250 -16.10 7.80 3.30
CA ARG A 250 -16.45 9.12 3.86
C ARG A 250 -16.44 9.12 5.39
N ALA A 251 -17.00 8.09 6.01
CA ALA A 251 -17.04 7.98 7.46
C ALA A 251 -15.62 7.91 8.06
N TRP A 252 -14.75 7.11 7.46
CA TRP A 252 -13.35 7.03 7.87
C TRP A 252 -12.60 8.34 7.64
N CYS A 253 -12.71 8.93 6.44
CA CYS A 253 -12.04 10.20 6.12
C CYS A 253 -12.49 11.34 7.05
N ALA A 254 -13.78 11.39 7.41
CA ALA A 254 -14.29 12.39 8.35
C ALA A 254 -13.66 12.23 9.74
N GLN A 255 -13.57 10.99 10.27
CA GLN A 255 -12.94 10.70 11.55
C GLN A 255 -11.44 11.03 11.54
N ILE A 256 -10.73 10.63 10.48
CA ILE A 256 -9.29 10.83 10.32
C ILE A 256 -8.96 12.32 10.23
N LYS A 257 -9.73 13.08 9.45
CA LYS A 257 -9.60 14.56 9.37
C LYS A 257 -9.90 15.25 10.69
N ALA A 258 -10.92 14.82 11.41
CA ALA A 258 -11.27 15.37 12.72
C ALA A 258 -10.15 15.15 13.75
N ALA A 259 -9.37 14.08 13.62
CA ALA A 259 -8.19 13.82 14.44
C ALA A 259 -6.94 14.61 14.00
N GLY A 260 -7.01 15.38 12.91
CA GLY A 260 -5.90 16.20 12.42
C GLY A 260 -4.84 15.44 11.60
N VAL A 261 -5.13 14.23 11.11
CA VAL A 261 -4.21 13.48 10.23
C VAL A 261 -4.11 14.20 8.88
N PRO A 262 -2.92 14.61 8.44
CA PRO A 262 -2.77 15.43 7.24
C PRO A 262 -2.88 14.64 5.93
N VAL A 263 -2.43 13.39 5.90
CA VAL A 263 -2.41 12.56 4.68
C VAL A 263 -3.37 11.38 4.81
N ILE A 264 -4.30 11.29 3.86
CA ILE A 264 -5.21 10.14 3.70
C ILE A 264 -4.96 9.57 2.31
N ASP A 265 -4.34 8.42 2.29
CA ASP A 265 -3.80 7.80 1.09
C ASP A 265 -4.59 6.55 0.70
N MET A 266 -4.79 6.38 -0.61
CA MET A 266 -5.47 5.23 -1.19
C MET A 266 -4.52 4.48 -2.10
N ASP A 267 -4.23 3.23 -1.73
CA ASP A 267 -3.44 2.29 -2.52
C ASP A 267 -4.37 1.41 -3.37
N SER A 268 -4.14 1.40 -4.67
CA SER A 268 -4.77 0.46 -5.58
C SER A 268 -3.94 0.29 -6.84
N ASP A 269 -3.52 -0.92 -7.09
CA ASP A 269 -2.93 -1.31 -8.38
C ASP A 269 -3.95 -1.18 -9.51
N GLY A 270 -3.47 -1.23 -10.75
CA GLY A 270 -4.30 -1.20 -11.96
C GLY A 270 -4.70 0.21 -12.42
N TYR A 271 -5.71 0.28 -13.29
CA TYR A 271 -6.20 1.56 -13.85
C TYR A 271 -7.21 2.23 -12.91
N ILE A 272 -6.78 3.24 -12.21
CA ILE A 272 -7.56 3.93 -11.16
C ILE A 272 -8.25 5.23 -11.61
N GLY A 273 -8.08 5.64 -12.86
CA GLY A 273 -8.55 6.95 -13.32
C GLY A 273 -10.02 7.25 -13.09
N GLU A 274 -10.89 6.23 -13.18
CA GLU A 274 -12.32 6.35 -12.95
C GLU A 274 -12.73 6.32 -11.46
N LEU A 275 -11.81 5.91 -10.56
CA LEU A 275 -12.04 5.81 -9.11
C LEU A 275 -11.59 7.07 -8.35
N ILE A 276 -10.56 7.76 -8.83
CA ILE A 276 -10.01 8.97 -8.20
C ILE A 276 -11.11 10.01 -7.86
N PRO A 277 -12.12 10.28 -8.73
CA PRO A 277 -13.20 11.19 -8.37
C PRO A 277 -13.96 10.81 -7.10
N LEU A 278 -14.17 9.50 -6.88
CA LEU A 278 -14.86 8.99 -5.68
C LEU A 278 -13.97 9.13 -4.44
N TRP A 279 -12.67 8.91 -4.57
CA TRP A 279 -11.72 9.07 -3.48
C TRP A 279 -11.59 10.52 -3.04
N ILE A 280 -11.53 11.45 -4.00
CA ILE A 280 -11.57 12.90 -3.72
C ILE A 280 -12.87 13.26 -2.99
N GLU A 281 -14.01 12.74 -3.46
CA GLU A 281 -15.33 12.98 -2.86
C GLU A 281 -15.44 12.41 -1.43
N ALA A 282 -14.80 11.26 -1.18
CA ALA A 282 -14.69 10.68 0.16
C ALA A 282 -13.83 11.54 1.09
N GLY A 283 -12.87 12.25 0.52
CA GLY A 283 -11.99 13.14 1.28
C GLY A 283 -10.54 12.68 1.37
N MET A 284 -10.13 11.70 0.59
CA MET A 284 -8.74 11.32 0.40
C MET A 284 -7.99 12.40 -0.37
N ASN A 285 -6.70 12.54 -0.12
CA ASN A 285 -5.88 13.58 -0.72
C ASN A 285 -4.58 13.07 -1.36
N VAL A 286 -4.30 11.77 -1.27
CA VAL A 286 -3.18 11.09 -1.93
C VAL A 286 -3.65 9.77 -2.50
N CYS A 287 -3.05 9.29 -3.58
CA CYS A 287 -3.18 7.91 -4.06
C CYS A 287 -1.89 7.39 -4.69
N ASP A 288 -1.71 6.08 -4.63
CA ASP A 288 -0.57 5.32 -5.17
C ASP A 288 -0.98 3.91 -5.63
N PRO A 289 -0.09 3.18 -6.32
CA PRO A 289 1.26 3.55 -6.77
C PRO A 289 1.31 4.23 -8.16
N ILE A 290 0.19 4.57 -8.77
CA ILE A 290 0.03 5.13 -10.13
C ILE A 290 0.67 4.22 -11.19
N GLU A 291 0.11 3.03 -11.36
CA GLU A 291 0.68 2.00 -12.22
C GLU A 291 0.63 2.36 -13.72
N VAL A 292 1.78 2.72 -14.28
CA VAL A 292 1.90 3.18 -15.68
C VAL A 292 1.57 2.05 -16.67
N ALA A 293 1.92 0.81 -16.32
CA ALA A 293 1.62 -0.36 -17.14
C ALA A 293 0.11 -0.61 -17.32
N ALA A 294 -0.70 -0.15 -16.37
CA ALA A 294 -2.15 -0.20 -16.43
C ALA A 294 -2.79 0.99 -17.19
N GLY A 295 -1.97 1.91 -17.71
CA GLY A 295 -2.47 3.08 -18.44
C GLY A 295 -2.69 4.32 -17.58
N CYS A 296 -2.26 4.33 -16.31
CA CYS A 296 -2.29 5.52 -15.49
C CYS A 296 -1.30 6.57 -16.03
N ASP A 297 -1.82 7.73 -16.44
CA ASP A 297 -1.02 8.87 -16.87
C ASP A 297 -1.05 9.97 -15.80
N LEU A 298 0.05 10.09 -15.08
CA LEU A 298 0.23 11.08 -14.02
C LEU A 298 0.02 12.54 -14.49
N ASN A 299 0.45 12.87 -15.72
CA ASN A 299 0.23 14.19 -16.30
C ASN A 299 -1.26 14.45 -16.61
N ALA A 300 -1.97 13.42 -17.11
CA ALA A 300 -3.41 13.52 -17.31
C ALA A 300 -4.16 13.67 -15.99
N PHE A 301 -3.81 12.88 -14.98
CA PHE A 301 -4.39 12.99 -13.64
C PHE A 301 -4.14 14.37 -13.03
N ARG A 302 -2.92 14.90 -13.16
CA ARG A 302 -2.60 16.27 -12.70
C ARG A 302 -3.44 17.33 -13.40
N ARG A 303 -3.64 17.23 -14.72
CA ARG A 303 -4.51 18.16 -15.46
C ARG A 303 -5.97 18.06 -15.01
N GLN A 304 -6.47 16.84 -14.81
CA GLN A 304 -7.87 16.58 -14.49
C GLN A 304 -8.23 16.92 -13.04
N PHE A 305 -7.38 16.55 -12.09
CA PHE A 305 -7.67 16.63 -10.66
C PHE A 305 -6.98 17.83 -9.97
N GLY A 306 -5.96 18.42 -10.61
CA GLY A 306 -5.24 19.60 -10.12
C GLY A 306 -4.55 19.32 -8.78
N ARG A 307 -4.80 20.16 -7.81
CA ARG A 307 -4.24 20.05 -6.44
C ARG A 307 -5.16 19.31 -5.45
N ARG A 308 -6.21 18.69 -5.95
CA ARG A 308 -7.14 17.93 -5.08
C ARG A 308 -6.62 16.55 -4.73
N MET A 309 -5.60 16.05 -5.45
CA MET A 309 -4.98 14.75 -5.24
C MET A 309 -3.46 14.87 -5.38
N GLY A 310 -2.74 14.38 -4.39
CA GLY A 310 -1.31 14.10 -4.43
C GLY A 310 -1.05 12.68 -4.91
N TYR A 311 0.19 12.37 -5.25
CA TYR A 311 0.56 11.07 -5.82
C TYR A 311 1.89 10.57 -5.28
N THR A 312 2.05 9.21 -5.21
CA THR A 312 3.35 8.57 -5.05
C THR A 312 3.58 7.52 -6.13
N GLY A 313 4.82 7.12 -6.39
CA GLY A 313 5.13 6.14 -7.43
C GLY A 313 5.16 6.74 -8.84
N GLY A 314 4.49 6.13 -9.79
CA GLY A 314 4.22 6.67 -11.14
C GLY A 314 5.39 6.70 -12.13
N ILE A 315 6.53 6.05 -11.83
CA ILE A 315 7.64 5.86 -12.75
C ILE A 315 7.61 4.44 -13.30
N ASP A 316 7.48 4.31 -14.61
CA ASP A 316 7.30 3.02 -15.30
C ASP A 316 8.47 2.07 -15.06
N LYS A 317 8.23 1.00 -14.28
CA LYS A 317 9.19 -0.08 -14.02
C LYS A 317 9.76 -0.69 -15.30
N ARG A 318 8.99 -0.74 -16.40
CA ARG A 318 9.44 -1.29 -17.69
C ARG A 318 10.49 -0.37 -18.35
N ALA A 319 10.34 0.94 -18.22
CA ALA A 319 11.35 1.89 -18.70
C ALA A 319 12.65 1.79 -17.88
N LEU A 320 12.52 1.57 -16.55
CA LEU A 320 13.68 1.35 -15.68
C LEU A 320 14.42 0.06 -16.05
N ALA A 321 13.70 -1.02 -16.38
CA ALA A 321 14.30 -2.27 -16.80
C ALA A 321 15.10 -2.12 -18.13
N ARG A 322 14.56 -1.36 -19.10
CA ARG A 322 15.26 -1.09 -20.37
C ARG A 322 16.46 -0.15 -20.20
N GLY A 323 16.42 0.75 -19.23
CA GLY A 323 17.53 1.67 -18.96
C GLY A 323 17.76 2.75 -20.02
N GLY A 324 18.92 3.39 -19.97
CA GLY A 324 19.42 4.30 -21.02
C GLY A 324 18.47 5.44 -21.40
N GLN A 325 18.17 5.57 -22.70
CA GLN A 325 17.33 6.65 -23.22
C GLN A 325 15.85 6.54 -22.78
N GLU A 326 15.32 5.32 -22.66
CA GLU A 326 13.93 5.10 -22.25
C GLU A 326 13.70 5.51 -20.80
N MET A 327 14.60 5.12 -19.91
CA MET A 327 14.59 5.56 -18.51
C MET A 327 14.65 7.09 -18.40
N ARG A 328 15.52 7.75 -19.16
CA ARG A 328 15.65 9.22 -19.17
C ARG A 328 14.41 9.91 -19.75
N ALA A 329 13.78 9.32 -20.77
CA ALA A 329 12.53 9.80 -21.33
C ALA A 329 11.40 9.72 -20.32
N GLU A 330 11.34 8.62 -19.57
CA GLU A 330 10.35 8.42 -18.52
C GLU A 330 10.49 9.46 -17.39
N LEU A 331 11.70 9.72 -16.93
CA LEU A 331 11.95 10.76 -15.92
C LEU A 331 11.58 12.17 -16.43
N ARG A 332 11.90 12.49 -17.70
CA ARG A 332 11.43 13.75 -18.29
C ARG A 332 9.91 13.84 -18.39
N ARG A 333 9.20 12.71 -18.61
CA ARG A 333 7.74 12.67 -18.68
C ARG A 333 7.10 13.15 -17.38
N ILE A 334 7.65 12.78 -16.23
CA ILE A 334 7.08 13.14 -14.92
C ILE A 334 7.58 14.48 -14.37
N GLU A 335 8.64 15.06 -14.92
CA GLU A 335 9.26 16.28 -14.42
C GLU A 335 8.28 17.44 -14.20
N PRO A 336 7.30 17.71 -15.09
CA PRO A 336 6.32 18.78 -14.87
C PRO A 336 5.47 18.56 -13.61
N VAL A 337 5.16 17.30 -13.26
CA VAL A 337 4.39 16.98 -12.06
C VAL A 337 5.24 17.13 -10.80
N VAL A 338 6.52 16.76 -10.88
CA VAL A 338 7.50 16.98 -9.80
C VAL A 338 7.61 18.48 -9.48
N GLN A 339 7.77 19.31 -10.51
CA GLN A 339 7.86 20.78 -10.37
C GLN A 339 6.56 21.40 -9.85
N GLY A 340 5.41 20.82 -10.20
CA GLY A 340 4.09 21.27 -9.75
C GLY A 340 3.75 20.95 -8.30
N GLY A 341 4.55 20.16 -7.60
CA GLY A 341 4.33 19.70 -6.22
C GLY A 341 3.19 18.67 -6.07
N GLY A 342 2.90 18.25 -4.84
CA GLY A 342 1.91 17.21 -4.56
C GLY A 342 2.31 15.84 -5.13
N TYR A 343 3.61 15.53 -5.14
CA TYR A 343 4.11 14.31 -5.73
C TYR A 343 5.44 13.88 -5.14
N ILE A 344 5.51 12.61 -4.77
CA ILE A 344 6.76 11.93 -4.39
C ILE A 344 7.05 10.86 -5.46
N PRO A 345 7.99 11.11 -6.39
CA PRO A 345 8.29 10.18 -7.47
C PRO A 345 9.00 8.91 -6.97
N GLY A 346 8.61 7.78 -7.52
CA GLY A 346 9.20 6.48 -7.25
C GLY A 346 8.79 5.45 -8.31
N CYS A 347 9.37 4.27 -8.26
CA CYS A 347 8.91 3.14 -9.09
C CYS A 347 7.41 2.91 -8.87
N ASP A 348 6.67 2.67 -9.94
CA ASP A 348 5.21 2.52 -9.94
C ASP A 348 4.70 1.22 -9.27
N HIS A 349 5.58 0.46 -8.69
CA HIS A 349 5.30 -0.75 -7.90
C HIS A 349 6.59 -1.24 -7.22
N GLY A 350 6.52 -2.31 -6.42
CA GLY A 350 7.71 -2.99 -5.91
C GLY A 350 8.68 -3.33 -7.04
N VAL A 351 9.95 -2.96 -6.86
CA VAL A 351 10.99 -3.10 -7.90
C VAL A 351 11.21 -4.58 -8.26
N PRO A 352 10.92 -5.00 -9.53
CA PRO A 352 11.03 -6.38 -9.95
C PRO A 352 12.47 -6.76 -10.36
N PRO A 353 12.80 -8.07 -10.48
CA PRO A 353 14.16 -8.53 -10.72
C PRO A 353 14.70 -8.26 -12.14
N ASP A 354 13.86 -7.88 -13.09
CA ASP A 354 14.26 -7.44 -14.44
C ASP A 354 14.87 -6.04 -14.48
N ILE A 355 14.69 -5.24 -13.43
CA ILE A 355 15.44 -4.00 -13.24
C ILE A 355 16.82 -4.35 -12.68
N SER A 356 17.86 -4.28 -13.52
CA SER A 356 19.22 -4.58 -13.10
C SER A 356 19.75 -3.60 -12.05
N TRP A 357 20.71 -4.05 -11.20
CA TRP A 357 21.36 -3.17 -10.23
C TRP A 357 22.01 -1.94 -10.88
N PRO A 358 22.76 -2.05 -12.00
CA PRO A 358 23.29 -0.86 -12.69
C PRO A 358 22.21 0.12 -13.15
N ASN A 359 21.10 -0.37 -13.71
CA ASN A 359 19.98 0.47 -14.11
C ASN A 359 19.33 1.16 -12.90
N PHE A 360 19.15 0.43 -11.80
CA PHE A 360 18.58 0.99 -10.59
C PHE A 360 19.45 2.07 -9.95
N VAL A 361 20.78 1.91 -10.00
CA VAL A 361 21.76 2.93 -9.56
C VAL A 361 21.71 4.17 -10.45
N GLU A 362 21.67 4.01 -11.80
CA GLU A 362 21.53 5.14 -12.71
C GLU A 362 20.22 5.89 -12.50
N TYR A 363 19.13 5.17 -12.46
CA TYR A 363 17.79 5.69 -12.14
C TYR A 363 17.79 6.49 -10.83
N SER A 364 18.30 5.89 -9.77
CA SER A 364 18.33 6.51 -8.44
C SER A 364 19.17 7.79 -8.41
N ARG A 365 20.27 7.84 -9.14
CA ARG A 365 21.08 9.07 -9.28
C ARG A 365 20.33 10.17 -10.02
N LEU A 366 19.61 9.82 -11.09
CA LEU A 366 18.78 10.78 -11.84
C LEU A 366 17.61 11.28 -10.99
N LEU A 367 16.95 10.38 -10.26
CA LEU A 367 15.90 10.71 -9.33
C LEU A 367 16.39 11.64 -8.21
N ALA A 368 17.57 11.37 -7.64
CA ALA A 368 18.16 12.20 -6.60
C ALA A 368 18.42 13.63 -7.08
N ARG A 369 18.87 13.82 -8.32
CA ARG A 369 19.00 15.15 -8.95
C ARG A 369 17.65 15.83 -9.11
N MET A 370 16.66 15.12 -9.67
CA MET A 370 15.31 15.65 -9.89
C MET A 370 14.63 16.09 -8.59
N THR A 371 14.92 15.42 -7.49
CA THR A 371 14.30 15.65 -6.18
C THR A 371 15.12 16.57 -5.26
N GLY A 372 16.25 17.10 -5.75
CA GLY A 372 17.07 18.10 -5.05
C GLY A 372 18.04 17.52 -4.01
N TRP A 373 18.44 16.26 -4.15
CA TRP A 373 19.43 15.62 -3.29
C TRP A 373 20.87 15.69 -3.82
N LEU A 374 21.03 15.86 -5.14
CA LEU A 374 22.30 16.01 -5.85
C LEU A 374 22.31 17.25 -6.73
#